data_faf3d7938af476abcdcdb0c8a7e49e9c
#
_entry.id   faf3d7938af476abcdcdb0c8a7e49e9c
#
_cell.length_a   1.000
_cell.length_b   1.000
_cell.length_c   1.000
_cell.angle_alpha   90.00
_cell.angle_beta   90.00
_cell.angle_gamma   90.00
#
_symmetry.space_group_name_H-M   'P 1'
#
loop_
_entity.id
_entity.type
_entity.pdbx_description
1 polymer ?
#
loop_
_entity_poly.entity_id
_entity_poly.type
_entity_poly.pdbx_seq_one_letter_code
_entity_poly.pdbx_strand_id
1 'polypeptide(L)'
;MKILHKFYIGLVSAWKMFCAKVCAHGKLQVKWVNSIRGAFKTEVIGNGSITIGRFLMSRGPLYLKSVNDGKLTIGDDVFFNHNCSITCAEKVTIGNHCMFANNIVIIDHDHVIGGNGVTGELTARPVIIEDHVWCGANVTITKGVHIGSGAVIGANAVVVNDIEAHAIVAGV
;
A
#
# COMPACT_ATOMS: atom_id res chain seq x y z
N MET A 1 -5.77 -23.67 22.42
CA MET A 1 -6.50 -22.45 22.00
C MET A 1 -5.70 -21.54 21.04
N LYS A 2 -4.45 -21.15 21.34
CA LYS A 2 -3.65 -20.25 20.46
C LYS A 2 -3.31 -20.83 19.06
N ILE A 3 -3.09 -22.13 18.93
CA ILE A 3 -2.75 -22.77 17.63
C ILE A 3 -3.97 -22.83 16.71
N LEU A 4 -5.13 -23.23 17.21
CA LEU A 4 -6.40 -23.25 16.46
C LEU A 4 -6.74 -21.84 15.94
N HIS A 5 -6.52 -20.82 16.75
CA HIS A 5 -6.78 -19.43 16.35
C HIS A 5 -5.85 -18.96 15.22
N LYS A 6 -4.57 -19.32 15.28
CA LYS A 6 -3.62 -19.02 14.17
C LYS A 6 -4.02 -19.73 12.87
N PHE A 7 -4.43 -21.01 12.99
CA PHE A 7 -4.89 -21.80 11.85
C PHE A 7 -6.15 -21.20 11.22
N TYR A 8 -7.12 -20.80 12.05
CA TYR A 8 -8.33 -20.09 11.59
C TYR A 8 -8.01 -18.79 10.85
N ILE A 9 -7.12 -17.95 11.39
CA ILE A 9 -6.69 -16.73 10.71
C ILE A 9 -6.06 -17.05 9.35
N GLY A 10 -5.23 -18.09 9.27
CA GLY A 10 -4.61 -18.53 8.01
C GLY A 10 -5.65 -18.91 6.95
N LEU A 11 -6.65 -19.71 7.31
CA LEU A 11 -7.73 -20.11 6.41
C LEU A 11 -8.57 -18.91 5.94
N VAL A 12 -8.96 -18.03 6.86
CA VAL A 12 -9.72 -16.80 6.52
C VAL A 12 -8.90 -15.89 5.62
N SER A 13 -7.61 -15.76 5.85
CA SER A 13 -6.71 -14.95 5.02
C SER A 13 -6.59 -15.53 3.61
N ALA A 14 -6.40 -16.84 3.49
CA ALA A 14 -6.34 -17.54 2.21
C ALA A 14 -7.64 -17.35 1.41
N TRP A 15 -8.79 -17.47 2.08
CA TRP A 15 -10.09 -17.23 1.46
C TRP A 15 -10.25 -15.79 0.96
N LYS A 16 -9.90 -14.78 1.77
CA LYS A 16 -9.94 -13.37 1.37
C LYS A 16 -9.05 -13.09 0.15
N MET A 17 -7.82 -13.63 0.16
CA MET A 17 -6.90 -13.49 -0.96
C MET A 17 -7.42 -14.18 -2.22
N PHE A 18 -8.04 -15.35 -2.09
CA PHE A 18 -8.67 -16.05 -3.21
C PHE A 18 -9.80 -15.22 -3.80
N CYS A 19 -10.74 -14.72 -2.97
CA CYS A 19 -11.82 -13.85 -3.43
C CYS A 19 -11.27 -12.58 -4.12
N ALA A 20 -10.27 -11.93 -3.53
CA ALA A 20 -9.63 -10.77 -4.11
C ALA A 20 -9.01 -11.07 -5.48
N LYS A 21 -8.36 -12.23 -5.64
CA LYS A 21 -7.76 -12.67 -6.91
C LYS A 21 -8.83 -12.91 -7.97
N VAL A 22 -9.95 -13.53 -7.62
CA VAL A 22 -11.08 -13.74 -8.53
C VAL A 22 -11.66 -12.40 -8.97
N CYS A 23 -11.92 -11.49 -8.03
CA CYS A 23 -12.47 -10.16 -8.31
C CYS A 23 -11.53 -9.30 -9.16
N ALA A 24 -10.22 -9.49 -9.05
CA ALA A 24 -9.22 -8.77 -9.85
C ALA A 24 -8.98 -9.39 -11.24
N HIS A 25 -9.77 -10.38 -11.66
CA HIS A 25 -9.69 -11.01 -13.00
C HIS A 25 -8.25 -11.43 -13.38
N GLY A 26 -7.49 -12.00 -12.44
CA GLY A 26 -6.12 -12.44 -12.66
C GLY A 26 -5.05 -11.35 -12.58
N LYS A 27 -5.42 -10.08 -12.40
CA LYS A 27 -4.50 -8.94 -12.28
C LYS A 27 -3.92 -8.78 -10.87
N LEU A 28 -4.33 -9.60 -9.91
CA LEU A 28 -3.74 -9.71 -8.58
C LEU A 28 -2.86 -10.96 -8.49
N GLN A 29 -1.57 -10.76 -8.24
CA GLN A 29 -0.61 -11.81 -7.95
C GLN A 29 -0.31 -11.81 -6.45
N VAL A 30 -0.42 -12.94 -5.78
CA VAL A 30 -0.24 -13.08 -4.34
C VAL A 30 0.60 -14.31 -4.02
N LYS A 31 1.61 -14.16 -3.17
CA LYS A 31 2.24 -15.28 -2.48
C LYS A 31 1.39 -15.66 -1.27
N TRP A 32 1.05 -16.95 -1.11
CA TRP A 32 -0.07 -17.39 -0.25
C TRP A 32 0.09 -17.29 1.26
N VAL A 33 1.28 -17.07 1.78
CA VAL A 33 1.51 -17.04 3.24
C VAL A 33 1.32 -15.61 3.76
N ASN A 34 0.08 -15.24 4.04
CA ASN A 34 -0.30 -13.90 4.50
C ASN A 34 -1.31 -13.95 5.65
N SER A 35 -1.39 -12.90 6.47
CA SER A 35 -2.29 -12.77 7.63
C SER A 35 -3.16 -11.53 7.49
N ILE A 36 -4.35 -11.69 6.93
CA ILE A 36 -5.29 -10.61 6.67
C ILE A 36 -6.43 -10.65 7.69
N ARG A 37 -6.37 -9.74 8.66
CA ARG A 37 -7.45 -9.50 9.62
C ARG A 37 -8.29 -8.32 9.16
N GLY A 38 -9.57 -8.27 9.51
CA GLY A 38 -10.47 -7.19 9.09
C GLY A 38 -10.77 -7.19 7.59
N ALA A 39 -11.30 -6.08 7.08
CA ALA A 39 -11.65 -5.93 5.68
C ALA A 39 -10.39 -5.84 4.79
N PHE A 40 -10.45 -6.50 3.65
CA PHE A 40 -9.43 -6.44 2.61
C PHE A 40 -10.12 -6.26 1.26
N LYS A 41 -9.85 -5.15 0.61
CA LYS A 41 -10.43 -4.83 -0.69
C LYS A 41 -9.31 -4.55 -1.70
N THR A 42 -9.40 -5.20 -2.84
CA THR A 42 -8.55 -4.92 -3.99
C THR A 42 -9.42 -4.53 -5.17
N GLU A 43 -8.98 -3.52 -5.92
CA GLU A 43 -9.66 -3.04 -7.10
C GLU A 43 -8.63 -2.77 -8.19
N VAL A 44 -8.85 -3.34 -9.37
CA VAL A 44 -7.99 -3.09 -10.54
C VAL A 44 -8.87 -2.65 -11.70
N ILE A 45 -8.74 -1.38 -12.09
CA ILE A 45 -9.48 -0.74 -13.19
C ILE A 45 -8.50 -0.47 -14.33
N GLY A 46 -8.81 -0.91 -15.54
CA GLY A 46 -7.90 -0.81 -16.69
C GLY A 46 -6.92 -1.96 -16.76
N ASN A 47 -5.69 -1.73 -17.20
CA ASN A 47 -4.67 -2.77 -17.44
C ASN A 47 -3.64 -2.92 -16.32
N GLY A 48 -3.83 -2.21 -15.20
CA GLY A 48 -2.92 -2.25 -14.08
C GLY A 48 -2.82 -3.61 -13.39
N SER A 49 -2.00 -3.69 -12.37
CA SER A 49 -1.76 -4.92 -11.61
C SER A 49 -1.41 -4.64 -10.15
N ILE A 50 -1.69 -5.62 -9.29
CA ILE A 50 -1.29 -5.62 -7.90
C ILE A 50 -0.49 -6.89 -7.63
N THR A 51 0.72 -6.75 -7.06
CA THR A 51 1.56 -7.86 -6.64
C THR A 51 1.81 -7.79 -5.14
N ILE A 52 1.60 -8.90 -4.43
CA ILE A 52 1.77 -8.99 -2.98
C ILE A 52 2.72 -10.13 -2.65
N GLY A 53 3.75 -9.82 -1.90
CA GLY A 53 4.75 -10.76 -1.39
C GLY A 53 4.21 -11.72 -0.33
N ARG A 54 5.13 -12.37 0.39
CA ARG A 54 4.83 -13.26 1.53
C ARG A 54 4.77 -12.47 2.82
N PHE A 55 4.07 -13.03 3.81
CA PHE A 55 4.00 -12.51 5.17
C PHE A 55 3.44 -11.08 5.27
N LEU A 56 2.64 -10.66 4.26
CA LEU A 56 1.83 -9.46 4.42
C LEU A 56 0.91 -9.64 5.63
N MET A 57 0.99 -8.72 6.56
CA MET A 57 0.16 -8.71 7.75
C MET A 57 -0.70 -7.45 7.77
N SER A 58 -2.03 -7.62 7.79
CA SER A 58 -2.96 -6.49 7.95
C SER A 58 -3.88 -6.72 9.13
N ARG A 59 -4.04 -5.69 9.97
CA ARG A 59 -5.06 -5.66 11.03
C ARG A 59 -6.40 -5.15 10.53
N GLY A 60 -6.45 -4.56 9.32
CA GLY A 60 -7.63 -4.16 8.53
C GLY A 60 -8.16 -2.82 8.90
N PRO A 61 -9.12 -2.14 8.20
CA PRO A 61 -9.29 -2.33 6.76
C PRO A 61 -8.02 -1.99 5.96
N LEU A 62 -7.77 -2.70 4.87
CA LEU A 62 -6.71 -2.40 3.91
C LEU A 62 -7.33 -2.33 2.51
N TYR A 63 -7.16 -1.20 1.84
CA TYR A 63 -7.67 -0.95 0.49
C TYR A 63 -6.49 -0.76 -0.47
N LEU A 64 -6.44 -1.59 -1.50
CA LEU A 64 -5.42 -1.54 -2.55
C LEU A 64 -6.12 -1.32 -3.89
N LYS A 65 -5.81 -0.21 -4.55
CA LYS A 65 -6.41 0.14 -5.83
C LYS A 65 -5.34 0.42 -6.87
N SER A 66 -5.52 -0.15 -8.06
CA SER A 66 -4.74 0.17 -9.25
C SER A 66 -5.70 0.66 -10.32
N VAL A 67 -5.38 1.79 -10.94
CA VAL A 67 -6.15 2.38 -12.04
C VAL A 67 -5.28 2.53 -13.28
N ASN A 68 -5.89 2.59 -14.45
CA ASN A 68 -5.20 2.70 -15.74
C ASN A 68 -4.19 1.55 -15.92
N ASP A 69 -2.91 1.87 -16.08
CA ASP A 69 -1.80 0.91 -16.21
C ASP A 69 -0.98 0.78 -14.92
N GLY A 70 -1.51 1.24 -13.79
CA GLY A 70 -0.83 1.32 -12.50
C GLY A 70 -0.27 -0.02 -12.02
N LYS A 71 0.96 -0.02 -11.54
CA LYS A 71 1.67 -1.21 -11.03
C LYS A 71 1.96 -1.05 -9.55
N LEU A 72 1.11 -1.66 -8.71
CA LEU A 72 1.32 -1.69 -7.27
C LEU A 72 2.06 -2.96 -6.87
N THR A 73 3.22 -2.80 -6.23
CA THR A 73 4.02 -3.92 -5.71
C THR A 73 4.26 -3.74 -4.21
N ILE A 74 3.97 -4.78 -3.44
CA ILE A 74 4.24 -4.87 -2.00
C ILE A 74 5.18 -6.05 -1.78
N GLY A 75 6.31 -5.80 -1.13
CA GLY A 75 7.34 -6.79 -0.83
C GLY A 75 6.94 -7.84 0.21
N ASP A 76 7.92 -8.56 0.70
CA ASP A 76 7.77 -9.59 1.74
C ASP A 76 7.81 -8.95 3.14
N ASP A 77 7.08 -9.54 4.11
CA ASP A 77 7.05 -9.16 5.54
C ASP A 77 6.64 -7.69 5.79
N VAL A 78 5.62 -7.23 5.07
CA VAL A 78 5.09 -5.89 5.23
C VAL A 78 3.89 -5.89 6.18
N PHE A 79 3.87 -4.94 7.11
CA PHE A 79 2.80 -4.78 8.09
C PHE A 79 1.99 -3.51 7.85
N PHE A 80 0.67 -3.66 7.74
CA PHE A 80 -0.29 -2.55 7.79
C PHE A 80 -1.17 -2.67 9.03
N ASN A 81 -1.27 -1.61 9.79
CA ASN A 81 -2.22 -1.53 10.88
C ASN A 81 -3.63 -1.19 10.32
N HIS A 82 -4.48 -0.52 11.07
CA HIS A 82 -5.87 -0.27 10.68
C HIS A 82 -5.99 0.90 9.69
N ASN A 83 -6.96 0.78 8.76
CA ASN A 83 -7.42 1.84 7.89
C ASN A 83 -6.31 2.42 6.98
N CYS A 84 -5.62 1.55 6.25
CA CYS A 84 -4.62 1.95 5.28
C CYS A 84 -5.17 1.85 3.86
N SER A 85 -4.78 2.80 3.00
CA SER A 85 -5.18 2.83 1.59
C SER A 85 -4.01 3.16 0.68
N ILE A 86 -3.95 2.46 -0.45
CA ILE A 86 -2.97 2.71 -1.51
C ILE A 86 -3.73 2.82 -2.82
N THR A 87 -3.56 3.94 -3.54
CA THR A 87 -4.09 4.11 -4.88
C THR A 87 -2.95 4.38 -5.85
N CYS A 88 -2.85 3.56 -6.89
CA CYS A 88 -1.77 3.53 -7.86
C CYS A 88 -2.30 3.76 -9.27
N ALA A 89 -1.82 4.81 -9.95
CA ALA A 89 -2.15 5.11 -11.35
C ALA A 89 -0.97 4.86 -12.30
N GLU A 90 0.26 4.94 -11.81
CA GLU A 90 1.49 4.67 -12.56
C GLU A 90 2.31 3.58 -11.89
N LYS A 91 2.89 3.88 -10.72
CA LYS A 91 3.73 2.91 -10.02
C LYS A 91 3.83 3.23 -8.52
N VAL A 92 3.48 2.26 -7.68
CA VAL A 92 3.80 2.27 -6.26
C VAL A 92 4.58 1.01 -5.92
N THR A 93 5.76 1.17 -5.34
CA THR A 93 6.60 0.06 -4.88
C THR A 93 6.87 0.21 -3.39
N ILE A 94 6.55 -0.84 -2.63
CA ILE A 94 6.88 -0.96 -1.22
C ILE A 94 7.83 -2.14 -1.08
N GLY A 95 8.99 -1.88 -0.50
CA GLY A 95 10.02 -2.86 -0.23
C GLY A 95 9.65 -3.87 0.85
N ASN A 96 10.64 -4.59 1.33
CA ASN A 96 10.47 -5.63 2.34
C ASN A 96 10.55 -5.05 3.76
N HIS A 97 9.96 -5.75 4.74
CA HIS A 97 10.06 -5.45 6.18
C HIS A 97 9.56 -4.03 6.54
N CYS A 98 8.68 -3.44 5.74
CA CYS A 98 8.10 -2.14 6.03
C CYS A 98 6.96 -2.22 7.03
N MET A 99 6.80 -1.19 7.85
CA MET A 99 5.75 -1.13 8.86
C MET A 99 4.97 0.18 8.76
N PHE A 100 3.66 0.05 8.63
CA PHE A 100 2.73 1.17 8.50
C PHE A 100 1.75 1.16 9.68
N ALA A 101 1.68 2.26 10.42
CA ALA A 101 0.74 2.44 11.51
C ALA A 101 -0.69 2.69 10.99
N ASN A 102 -1.58 3.27 11.78
CA ASN A 102 -2.97 3.50 11.40
C ASN A 102 -3.11 4.66 10.41
N ASN A 103 -4.15 4.58 9.56
CA ASN A 103 -4.58 5.69 8.70
C ASN A 103 -3.50 6.15 7.71
N ILE A 104 -2.84 5.22 7.07
CA ILE A 104 -1.83 5.53 6.05
C ILE A 104 -2.52 5.71 4.70
N VAL A 105 -2.12 6.76 3.98
CA VAL A 105 -2.53 7.03 2.61
C VAL A 105 -1.28 7.10 1.73
N ILE A 106 -1.24 6.28 0.67
CA ILE A 106 -0.19 6.33 -0.34
C ILE A 106 -0.87 6.55 -1.69
N ILE A 107 -0.45 7.61 -2.40
CA ILE A 107 -1.04 7.98 -3.67
C ILE A 107 0.04 8.50 -4.63
N ASP A 108 0.09 7.96 -5.85
CA ASP A 108 1.09 8.31 -6.86
C ASP A 108 0.60 9.31 -7.92
N HIS A 109 -0.57 9.91 -7.72
CA HIS A 109 -1.19 10.79 -8.71
C HIS A 109 -2.03 11.88 -8.08
N ASP A 110 -2.26 12.94 -8.84
CA ASP A 110 -3.25 13.99 -8.58
C ASP A 110 -4.13 14.17 -9.82
N HIS A 111 -5.24 14.85 -9.66
CA HIS A 111 -6.04 15.33 -10.77
C HIS A 111 -5.38 16.54 -11.45
N VAL A 112 -5.44 16.59 -12.77
CA VAL A 112 -4.99 17.76 -13.54
C VAL A 112 -5.96 18.92 -13.29
N ILE A 113 -5.40 20.12 -13.04
CA ILE A 113 -6.17 21.34 -12.88
C ILE A 113 -6.09 22.11 -14.20
N GLY A 114 -7.23 22.28 -14.87
CA GLY A 114 -7.37 23.09 -16.08
C GLY A 114 -7.92 24.47 -15.78
N GLY A 115 -8.16 25.26 -16.81
CA GLY A 115 -8.67 26.63 -16.67
C GLY A 115 -10.03 26.75 -15.97
N ASN A 116 -10.87 25.71 -16.00
CA ASN A 116 -12.18 25.66 -15.36
C ASN A 116 -12.22 24.77 -14.10
N GLY A 117 -11.05 24.47 -13.48
CA GLY A 117 -10.94 23.63 -12.28
C GLY A 117 -10.43 22.23 -12.56
N VAL A 118 -10.78 21.27 -11.71
CA VAL A 118 -10.29 19.88 -11.78
C VAL A 118 -10.83 19.17 -13.03
N THR A 119 -9.94 18.52 -13.76
CA THR A 119 -10.30 17.66 -14.91
C THR A 119 -10.42 16.20 -14.49
N GLY A 120 -10.94 15.34 -15.38
CA GLY A 120 -10.94 13.89 -15.19
C GLY A 120 -9.57 13.22 -15.42
N GLU A 121 -8.57 13.98 -15.88
CA GLU A 121 -7.23 13.48 -16.17
C GLU A 121 -6.39 13.37 -14.89
N LEU A 122 -5.45 12.42 -14.90
CA LEU A 122 -4.50 12.22 -13.80
C LEU A 122 -3.09 12.61 -14.24
N THR A 123 -2.35 13.24 -13.34
CA THR A 123 -0.90 13.39 -13.43
C THR A 123 -0.25 12.50 -12.37
N ALA A 124 0.52 11.52 -12.80
CA ALA A 124 1.12 10.53 -11.92
C ALA A 124 2.65 10.63 -11.94
N ARG A 125 3.28 10.26 -10.82
CA ARG A 125 4.71 10.02 -10.68
C ARG A 125 4.95 8.88 -9.70
N PRO A 126 5.89 7.95 -9.97
CA PRO A 126 6.14 6.80 -9.12
C PRO A 126 6.35 7.17 -7.65
N VAL A 127 5.82 6.34 -6.75
CA VAL A 127 6.18 6.32 -5.33
C VAL A 127 7.02 5.09 -5.06
N ILE A 128 8.20 5.27 -4.47
CA ILE A 128 9.12 4.21 -4.14
C ILE A 128 9.42 4.27 -2.64
N ILE A 129 9.12 3.19 -1.94
CA ILE A 129 9.44 3.02 -0.52
C ILE A 129 10.36 1.81 -0.44
N GLU A 130 11.60 2.04 -0.01
CA GLU A 130 12.61 0.98 0.10
C GLU A 130 12.35 0.08 1.33
N ASP A 131 13.29 -0.83 1.61
CA ASP A 131 13.16 -1.80 2.68
C ASP A 131 13.25 -1.16 4.07
N HIS A 132 12.63 -1.81 5.09
CA HIS A 132 12.74 -1.43 6.50
C HIS A 132 12.21 -0.04 6.86
N VAL A 133 11.35 0.56 6.05
CA VAL A 133 10.74 1.87 6.35
C VAL A 133 9.64 1.72 7.39
N TRP A 134 9.59 2.66 8.35
CA TRP A 134 8.50 2.77 9.31
C TRP A 134 7.74 4.09 9.16
N CYS A 135 6.42 4.01 8.98
CA CYS A 135 5.53 5.17 8.98
C CYS A 135 4.65 5.18 10.23
N GLY A 136 4.71 6.26 10.98
CA GLY A 136 3.81 6.56 12.09
C GLY A 136 2.35 6.74 11.62
N ALA A 137 1.42 6.91 12.57
CA ALA A 137 0.00 7.04 12.25
C ALA A 137 -0.33 8.33 11.47
N ASN A 138 -1.37 8.29 10.63
CA ASN A 138 -1.87 9.42 9.84
C ASN A 138 -0.84 10.00 8.87
N VAL A 139 0.07 9.18 8.35
CA VAL A 139 1.04 9.61 7.33
C VAL A 139 0.38 9.54 5.95
N THR A 140 0.60 10.60 5.16
CA THR A 140 0.25 10.64 3.74
C THR A 140 1.53 10.73 2.91
N ILE A 141 1.68 9.83 1.93
CA ILE A 141 2.79 9.81 0.97
C ILE A 141 2.24 10.16 -0.40
N THR A 142 2.78 11.22 -1.01
CA THR A 142 2.27 11.77 -2.27
C THR A 142 3.11 11.33 -3.47
N LYS A 143 2.61 11.62 -4.66
CA LYS A 143 3.26 11.26 -5.93
C LYS A 143 4.71 11.76 -6.05
N GLY A 144 5.54 10.94 -6.68
CA GLY A 144 6.93 11.26 -7.01
C GLY A 144 7.91 11.12 -5.84
N VAL A 145 7.48 10.65 -4.68
CA VAL A 145 8.32 10.52 -3.48
C VAL A 145 9.12 9.20 -3.52
N HIS A 146 10.41 9.30 -3.21
CA HIS A 146 11.30 8.18 -2.91
C HIS A 146 11.70 8.21 -1.44
N ILE A 147 11.44 7.13 -0.72
CA ILE A 147 11.79 6.96 0.69
C ILE A 147 12.87 5.89 0.79
N GLY A 148 14.06 6.31 1.21
CA GLY A 148 15.22 5.46 1.36
C GLY A 148 15.10 4.44 2.49
N SER A 149 15.87 3.36 2.37
CA SER A 149 15.83 2.23 3.28
C SER A 149 16.06 2.63 4.75
N GLY A 150 15.28 2.01 5.64
CA GLY A 150 15.39 2.26 7.09
C GLY A 150 14.92 3.64 7.56
N ALA A 151 14.30 4.44 6.70
CA ALA A 151 13.76 5.74 7.10
C ALA A 151 12.57 5.59 8.07
N VAL A 152 12.42 6.59 8.94
CA VAL A 152 11.34 6.70 9.93
C VAL A 152 10.55 7.97 9.68
N ILE A 153 9.26 7.84 9.42
CA ILE A 153 8.35 8.97 9.21
C ILE A 153 7.44 9.12 10.42
N GLY A 154 7.56 10.25 11.10
CA GLY A 154 6.76 10.60 12.27
C GLY A 154 5.27 10.69 11.95
N ALA A 155 4.44 10.47 12.98
CA ALA A 155 2.99 10.55 12.84
C ALA A 155 2.52 11.93 12.38
N ASN A 156 1.41 11.96 11.62
CA ASN A 156 0.79 13.14 11.02
C ASN A 156 1.66 13.86 9.97
N ALA A 157 2.72 13.23 9.47
CA ALA A 157 3.53 13.81 8.39
C ALA A 157 2.83 13.69 7.04
N VAL A 158 3.02 14.72 6.19
CA VAL A 158 2.70 14.67 4.77
C VAL A 158 4.02 14.69 4.00
N VAL A 159 4.34 13.55 3.37
CA VAL A 159 5.60 13.37 2.64
C VAL A 159 5.41 13.82 1.21
N VAL A 160 6.07 14.93 0.85
CA VAL A 160 5.99 15.56 -0.48
C VAL A 160 7.36 15.63 -1.17
N ASN A 161 8.43 15.29 -0.46
CA ASN A 161 9.81 15.27 -0.96
C ASN A 161 10.45 13.92 -0.64
N ASP A 162 11.55 13.62 -1.33
CA ASP A 162 12.35 12.43 -1.08
C ASP A 162 12.92 12.43 0.35
N ILE A 163 13.05 11.24 0.91
CA ILE A 163 13.60 11.01 2.25
C ILE A 163 14.82 10.11 2.11
N GLU A 164 15.95 10.59 2.63
CA GLU A 164 17.20 9.85 2.63
C GLU A 164 17.10 8.55 3.47
N ALA A 165 17.92 7.57 3.11
CA ALA A 165 18.03 6.33 3.87
C ALA A 165 18.40 6.63 5.34
N HIS A 166 17.76 5.90 6.26
CA HIS A 166 17.94 6.01 7.72
C HIS A 166 17.59 7.38 8.33
N ALA A 167 17.01 8.28 7.56
CA ALA A 167 16.55 9.57 8.09
C ALA A 167 15.33 9.39 9.03
N ILE A 168 15.23 10.26 10.02
CA ILE A 168 14.05 10.38 10.90
C ILE A 168 13.44 11.74 10.64
N VAL A 169 12.23 11.75 10.10
CA VAL A 169 11.53 12.97 9.69
C VAL A 169 10.16 13.06 10.32
N ALA A 170 9.67 14.26 10.55
CA ALA A 170 8.34 14.54 11.06
C ALA A 170 7.86 15.91 10.57
N GLY A 171 6.54 16.10 10.54
CA GLY A 171 5.91 17.35 10.14
C GLY A 171 5.32 17.34 8.74
N VAL A 172 5.10 18.51 8.18
CA VAL A 172 4.49 18.76 6.88
C VAL A 172 5.43 19.51 5.96
#